data_f911bf0db547ed8f09544c997ac8b286
#
_entry.id   f911bf0db547ed8f09544c997ac8b286
#
_cell.length_a   1.000
_cell.length_b   1.000
_cell.length_c   1.000
_cell.angle_alpha   90.00
_cell.angle_beta   90.00
_cell.angle_gamma   90.00
#
_symmetry.space_group_name_H-M   'P 1'
#
loop_
_entity.id
_entity.type
_entity.pdbx_description
1 polymer ?
#
loop_
_entity_poly.entity_id
_entity_poly.type
_entity_poly.pdbx_seq_one_letter_code
_entity_poly.pdbx_strand_id
1 'polypeptide(L)'
;MDAIGTPRLRVVPLSLDDAEAILDGRRPDGANWADGYPTDSSLVAAGYAVTAAAEGHELGPWTVYQVIRRSDDRVLAGMGFFGPPAGGAVHVGFSESDEARADGATPEALSALIAFARRQAGVERVCADTAVTNRRVAEVLEGAGMRRTGSDGELVFYEA
;
A
#
# COMPACT_ATOMS: atom_id res chain seq x y z
N MET A 1 -3.19 -14.89 6.00
CA MET A 1 -2.75 -13.75 6.82
C MET A 1 -3.97 -12.89 7.14
N ASP A 2 -4.07 -12.47 8.37
CA ASP A 2 -5.22 -11.70 8.83
C ASP A 2 -5.16 -10.26 8.32
N ALA A 3 -6.35 -9.65 8.16
CA ALA A 3 -6.46 -8.25 7.79
C ALA A 3 -5.93 -7.34 8.90
N ILE A 4 -5.25 -6.27 8.49
CA ILE A 4 -4.84 -5.20 9.40
C ILE A 4 -6.03 -4.26 9.54
N GLY A 5 -6.52 -4.07 10.77
CA GLY A 5 -7.74 -3.30 11.02
C GLY A 5 -7.48 -1.91 11.58
N THR A 6 -8.32 -0.97 11.16
CA THR A 6 -8.53 0.32 11.81
C THR A 6 -10.01 0.45 12.17
N PRO A 7 -10.45 1.51 12.89
CA PRO A 7 -11.88 1.71 13.16
C PRO A 7 -12.75 1.75 11.90
N ARG A 8 -12.27 2.33 10.81
CA ARG A 8 -13.04 2.53 9.58
C ARG A 8 -12.65 1.59 8.43
N LEU A 9 -11.43 1.01 8.47
CA LEU A 9 -10.83 0.34 7.33
C LEU A 9 -10.36 -1.07 7.67
N ARG A 10 -10.26 -1.89 6.61
CA ARG A 10 -9.53 -3.15 6.61
C ARG A 10 -8.43 -3.04 5.54
N VAL A 11 -7.22 -3.37 5.90
CA VAL A 11 -6.09 -3.47 4.96
C VAL A 11 -5.84 -4.96 4.74
N VAL A 12 -6.20 -5.45 3.57
CA VAL A 12 -6.31 -6.89 3.26
C VAL A 12 -5.30 -7.25 2.18
N PRO A 13 -4.54 -8.34 2.32
CA PRO A 13 -3.67 -8.81 1.26
C PRO A 13 -4.41 -8.97 -0.06
N LEU A 14 -3.83 -8.47 -1.15
CA LEU A 14 -4.38 -8.65 -2.49
C LEU A 14 -4.33 -10.13 -2.85
N SER A 15 -5.49 -10.70 -3.18
CA SER A 15 -5.56 -12.08 -3.65
C SER A 15 -4.92 -12.22 -5.04
N LEU A 16 -4.45 -13.42 -5.36
CA LEU A 16 -3.89 -13.69 -6.68
C LEU A 16 -4.93 -13.47 -7.78
N ASP A 17 -6.18 -13.92 -7.55
CA ASP A 17 -7.28 -13.74 -8.49
C ASP A 17 -7.56 -12.26 -8.79
N ASP A 18 -7.56 -11.43 -7.75
CA ASP A 18 -7.74 -9.97 -7.92
C ASP A 18 -6.52 -9.33 -8.61
N ALA A 19 -5.31 -9.79 -8.30
CA ALA A 19 -4.10 -9.30 -8.95
C ALA A 19 -4.11 -9.62 -10.45
N GLU A 20 -4.47 -10.84 -10.84
CA GLU A 20 -4.61 -11.24 -12.24
C GLU A 20 -5.72 -10.44 -12.94
N ALA A 21 -6.85 -10.23 -12.29
CA ALA A 21 -7.96 -9.43 -12.84
C ALA A 21 -7.51 -7.97 -13.09
N ILE A 22 -6.76 -7.39 -12.18
CA ILE A 22 -6.19 -6.03 -12.34
C ILE A 22 -5.27 -5.97 -13.57
N LEU A 23 -4.37 -6.95 -13.73
CA LEU A 23 -3.45 -7.02 -14.86
C LEU A 23 -4.18 -7.19 -16.20
N ASP A 24 -5.24 -7.99 -16.22
CA ASP A 24 -6.04 -8.24 -17.41
C ASP A 24 -7.00 -7.08 -17.76
N GLY A 25 -7.03 -6.04 -16.93
CA GLY A 25 -7.98 -4.95 -17.07
C GLY A 25 -9.43 -5.37 -16.83
N ARG A 26 -9.64 -6.47 -16.12
CA ARG A 26 -10.96 -6.99 -15.76
C ARG A 26 -11.41 -6.49 -14.40
N ARG A 27 -12.68 -6.25 -14.26
CA ARG A 27 -13.31 -6.04 -12.96
C ARG A 27 -14.06 -7.32 -12.59
N PRO A 28 -13.68 -8.01 -11.51
CA PRO A 28 -14.41 -9.21 -11.08
C PRO A 28 -15.87 -8.91 -10.81
N ASP A 29 -16.74 -9.90 -11.08
CA ASP A 29 -18.17 -9.79 -10.78
C ASP A 29 -18.36 -9.51 -9.28
N GLY A 30 -19.17 -8.50 -8.98
CA GLY A 30 -19.42 -8.09 -7.60
C GLY A 30 -18.28 -7.27 -6.94
N ALA A 31 -17.20 -6.98 -7.65
CA ALA A 31 -16.15 -6.13 -7.13
C ALA A 31 -16.68 -4.71 -6.88
N ASN A 32 -16.53 -4.26 -5.64
CA ASN A 32 -16.94 -2.92 -5.21
C ASN A 32 -15.72 -2.00 -5.16
N TRP A 33 -15.24 -1.60 -6.31
CA TRP A 33 -14.09 -0.73 -6.45
C TRP A 33 -14.50 0.73 -6.57
N ALA A 34 -13.80 1.61 -5.88
CA ALA A 34 -13.96 3.05 -6.04
C ALA A 34 -13.61 3.47 -7.46
N ASP A 35 -14.22 4.54 -7.94
CA ASP A 35 -13.85 5.14 -9.21
C ASP A 35 -12.38 5.57 -9.15
N GLY A 36 -11.63 5.25 -10.22
CA GLY A 36 -10.19 5.49 -10.26
C GLY A 36 -9.32 4.43 -9.58
N TYR A 37 -9.90 3.38 -9.00
CA TYR A 37 -9.20 2.18 -8.58
C TYR A 37 -9.51 1.03 -9.58
N PRO A 38 -8.52 0.20 -10.00
CA PRO A 38 -7.09 0.33 -9.72
C PRO A 38 -6.43 1.48 -10.49
N THR A 39 -5.32 1.98 -9.95
CA THR A 39 -4.48 2.99 -10.60
C THR A 39 -3.37 2.34 -11.43
N ASP A 40 -2.60 3.12 -12.19
CA ASP A 40 -1.42 2.61 -12.91
C ASP A 40 -0.40 1.96 -11.95
N SER A 41 -0.22 2.53 -10.75
CA SER A 41 0.62 1.94 -9.71
C SER A 41 0.07 0.63 -9.17
N SER A 42 -1.25 0.45 -9.17
CA SER A 42 -1.89 -0.83 -8.80
C SER A 42 -1.56 -1.93 -9.81
N LEU A 43 -1.43 -1.60 -11.10
CA LEU A 43 -0.99 -2.54 -12.13
C LEU A 43 0.44 -3.05 -11.86
N VAL A 44 1.35 -2.14 -11.51
CA VAL A 44 2.73 -2.50 -11.17
C VAL A 44 2.76 -3.41 -9.94
N ALA A 45 2.02 -3.08 -8.91
CA ALA A 45 1.92 -3.86 -7.68
C ALA A 45 1.31 -5.25 -7.92
N ALA A 46 0.24 -5.33 -8.73
CA ALA A 46 -0.38 -6.60 -9.12
C ALA A 46 0.61 -7.48 -9.91
N GLY A 47 1.39 -6.88 -10.82
CA GLY A 47 2.43 -7.56 -11.57
C GLY A 47 3.50 -8.19 -10.66
N TYR A 48 3.90 -7.47 -9.64
CA TYR A 48 4.83 -7.99 -8.64
C TYR A 48 4.26 -9.22 -7.92
N ALA A 49 3.01 -9.15 -7.47
CA ALA A 49 2.36 -10.25 -6.76
C ALA A 49 2.20 -11.49 -7.66
N VAL A 50 1.77 -11.33 -8.91
CA VAL A 50 1.60 -12.42 -9.87
C VAL A 50 2.94 -13.06 -10.24
N THR A 51 3.97 -12.26 -10.49
CA THR A 51 5.31 -12.75 -10.79
C THR A 51 5.89 -13.56 -9.63
N ALA A 52 5.78 -13.04 -8.41
CA ALA A 52 6.24 -13.76 -7.22
C ALA A 52 5.54 -15.11 -7.06
N ALA A 53 4.23 -15.16 -7.26
CA ALA A 53 3.45 -16.40 -7.21
C ALA A 53 3.88 -17.40 -8.29
N ALA A 54 4.12 -16.94 -9.52
CA ALA A 54 4.57 -17.78 -10.63
C ALA A 54 5.97 -18.36 -10.39
N GLU A 55 6.82 -17.65 -9.68
CA GLU A 55 8.15 -18.10 -9.29
C GLU A 55 8.17 -18.93 -7.99
N GLY A 56 7.02 -19.13 -7.37
CA GLY A 56 6.90 -19.90 -6.13
C GLY A 56 7.41 -19.15 -4.89
N HIS A 57 7.52 -17.83 -4.97
CA HIS A 57 7.93 -17.00 -3.84
C HIS A 57 6.74 -16.66 -2.96
N GLU A 58 6.85 -17.02 -1.68
CA GLU A 58 5.88 -16.58 -0.67
C GLU A 58 6.26 -15.20 -0.14
N LEU A 59 5.43 -14.20 -0.44
CA LEU A 59 5.68 -12.83 0.00
C LEU A 59 5.42 -12.63 1.50
N GLY A 60 4.60 -13.49 2.10
CA GLY A 60 4.20 -13.36 3.50
C GLY A 60 3.57 -11.98 3.75
N PRO A 61 3.96 -11.28 4.83
CA PRO A 61 3.44 -9.95 5.12
C PRO A 61 3.98 -8.86 4.18
N TRP A 62 5.03 -9.16 3.41
CA TRP A 62 5.71 -8.19 2.54
C TRP A 62 5.07 -8.10 1.14
N THR A 63 3.77 -8.17 1.10
CA THR A 63 2.94 -8.21 -0.10
C THR A 63 2.26 -6.88 -0.39
N VAL A 64 1.36 -6.93 -1.33
CA VAL A 64 0.46 -5.83 -1.70
C VAL A 64 -0.88 -6.00 -1.00
N TYR A 65 -1.48 -4.91 -0.59
CA TYR A 65 -2.73 -4.86 0.15
C TYR A 65 -3.76 -3.98 -0.54
N GLN A 66 -5.04 -4.32 -0.37
CA GLN A 66 -6.16 -3.42 -0.67
C GLN A 66 -6.65 -2.73 0.60
N VAL A 67 -7.03 -1.47 0.47
CA VAL A 67 -7.69 -0.70 1.53
C VAL A 67 -9.19 -0.72 1.30
N ILE A 68 -9.92 -1.32 2.22
CA ILE A 68 -11.37 -1.55 2.13
C ILE A 68 -12.08 -0.78 3.23
N ARG A 69 -13.05 0.03 2.86
CA ARG A 69 -13.90 0.74 3.82
C ARG A 69 -14.92 -0.21 4.42
N ARG A 70 -15.01 -0.24 5.76
CA ARG A 70 -15.88 -1.19 6.48
C ARG A 70 -17.36 -0.93 6.27
N SER A 71 -17.75 0.34 6.11
CA SER A 71 -19.17 0.71 6.04
C SER A 71 -19.91 0.18 4.83
N ASP A 72 -19.20 -0.07 3.72
CA ASP A 72 -19.77 -0.48 2.44
C ASP A 72 -18.93 -1.51 1.67
N ASP A 73 -17.87 -2.05 2.28
CA ASP A 73 -16.92 -2.99 1.66
C ASP A 73 -16.30 -2.48 0.34
N ARG A 74 -16.14 -1.17 0.23
CA ARG A 74 -15.61 -0.55 -0.98
C ARG A 74 -14.10 -0.49 -0.95
N VAL A 75 -13.46 -0.95 -2.02
CA VAL A 75 -12.00 -0.89 -2.21
C VAL A 75 -11.63 0.52 -2.67
N LEU A 76 -10.86 1.22 -1.87
CA LEU A 76 -10.53 2.64 -2.07
C LEU A 76 -9.13 2.88 -2.61
N ALA A 77 -8.18 2.03 -2.25
CA ALA A 77 -6.76 2.25 -2.49
C ALA A 77 -5.98 0.94 -2.45
N GLY A 78 -4.74 1.00 -2.91
CA GLY A 78 -3.75 -0.06 -2.74
C GLY A 78 -2.52 0.46 -2.02
N MET A 79 -1.86 -0.41 -1.27
CA MET A 79 -0.58 -0.12 -0.63
C MET A 79 0.21 -1.41 -0.41
N GLY A 80 1.47 -1.29 -0.08
CA GLY A 80 2.25 -2.49 0.15
C GLY A 80 3.73 -2.22 0.37
N PHE A 81 4.49 -3.29 0.34
CA PHE A 81 5.93 -3.29 0.56
C PHE A 81 6.69 -3.65 -0.73
N PHE A 82 7.86 -3.07 -0.89
CA PHE A 82 8.79 -3.38 -1.99
C PHE A 82 9.76 -4.49 -1.58
N GLY A 83 9.25 -5.59 -1.05
CA GLY A 83 10.02 -6.74 -0.61
C GLY A 83 10.21 -6.82 0.92
N PRO A 84 10.87 -7.89 1.38
CA PRO A 84 11.13 -8.11 2.79
C PRO A 84 12.17 -7.13 3.34
N PRO A 85 12.32 -7.02 4.69
CA PRO A 85 13.32 -6.17 5.29
C PRO A 85 14.75 -6.52 4.82
N ALA A 86 15.51 -5.49 4.52
CA ALA A 86 16.93 -5.59 4.24
C ALA A 86 17.70 -4.56 5.08
N GLY A 87 18.68 -4.99 5.84
CA GLY A 87 19.42 -4.10 6.74
C GLY A 87 18.53 -3.39 7.78
N GLY A 88 17.48 -4.06 8.24
CA GLY A 88 16.51 -3.52 9.18
C GLY A 88 15.48 -2.56 8.57
N ALA A 89 15.55 -2.29 7.27
CA ALA A 89 14.64 -1.37 6.59
C ALA A 89 13.65 -2.11 5.71
N VAL A 90 12.40 -1.68 5.71
CA VAL A 90 11.38 -2.09 4.74
C VAL A 90 10.79 -0.83 4.09
N HIS A 91 10.51 -0.91 2.79
CA HIS A 91 9.98 0.22 2.03
C HIS A 91 8.50 0.03 1.74
N VAL A 92 7.73 1.09 1.95
CA VAL A 92 6.28 1.13 1.68
C VAL A 92 5.97 2.06 0.50
N GLY A 93 4.87 1.75 -0.18
CA GLY A 93 4.29 2.60 -1.20
C GLY A 93 2.78 2.46 -1.21
N PHE A 94 2.11 3.38 -1.87
CA PHE A 94 0.65 3.38 -2.00
C PHE A 94 0.20 4.06 -3.28
N SER A 95 -1.04 3.76 -3.65
CA SER A 95 -1.80 4.49 -4.66
C SER A 95 -3.22 4.66 -4.16
N GLU A 96 -3.84 5.79 -4.46
CA GLU A 96 -5.17 6.11 -3.95
C GLU A 96 -6.12 6.59 -5.04
N SER A 97 -7.41 6.25 -4.89
CA SER A 97 -8.48 6.88 -5.66
C SER A 97 -8.81 8.26 -5.10
N ASP A 98 -9.54 9.06 -5.89
CA ASP A 98 -10.04 10.35 -5.40
C ASP A 98 -10.99 10.19 -4.21
N GLU A 99 -11.76 9.09 -4.19
CA GLU A 99 -12.63 8.74 -3.07
C GLU A 99 -11.85 8.46 -1.78
N ALA A 100 -10.73 7.74 -1.87
CA ALA A 100 -9.83 7.51 -0.73
C ALA A 100 -9.26 8.82 -0.19
N ARG A 101 -8.88 9.72 -1.09
CA ARG A 101 -8.37 11.05 -0.76
C ARG A 101 -9.41 11.88 -0.01
N ALA A 102 -10.64 11.95 -0.53
CA ALA A 102 -11.73 12.70 0.08
C ALA A 102 -12.13 12.15 1.45
N ASP A 103 -12.04 10.83 1.63
CA ASP A 103 -12.39 10.13 2.87
C ASP A 103 -11.29 10.15 3.96
N GLY A 104 -10.08 10.59 3.61
CA GLY A 104 -8.93 10.53 4.52
C GLY A 104 -8.45 9.11 4.82
N ALA A 105 -8.79 8.16 3.96
CA ALA A 105 -8.53 6.74 4.18
C ALA A 105 -7.05 6.39 4.09
N THR A 106 -6.32 7.00 3.16
CA THR A 106 -4.95 6.58 2.86
C THR A 106 -3.98 6.80 4.02
N PRO A 107 -3.92 7.96 4.69
CA PRO A 107 -3.05 8.13 5.85
C PRO A 107 -3.41 7.19 7.01
N GLU A 108 -4.70 6.97 7.25
CA GLU A 108 -5.17 6.04 8.29
C GLU A 108 -4.71 4.61 8.02
N ALA A 109 -4.92 4.12 6.81
CA ALA A 109 -4.52 2.77 6.41
C ALA A 109 -3.00 2.60 6.43
N LEU A 110 -2.25 3.59 5.90
CA LEU A 110 -0.80 3.56 5.87
C LEU A 110 -0.20 3.57 7.28
N SER A 111 -0.77 4.37 8.19
CA SER A 111 -0.36 4.36 9.61
C SER A 111 -0.50 2.97 10.23
N ALA A 112 -1.60 2.28 9.95
CA ALA A 112 -1.83 0.92 10.44
C ALA A 112 -0.85 -0.09 9.82
N LEU A 113 -0.55 0.04 8.53
CA LEU A 113 0.42 -0.81 7.84
C LEU A 113 1.84 -0.61 8.39
N ILE A 114 2.24 0.63 8.64
CA ILE A 114 3.52 0.97 9.27
C ILE A 114 3.61 0.35 10.67
N ALA A 115 2.58 0.53 11.49
CA ALA A 115 2.54 -0.05 12.83
C ALA A 115 2.62 -1.58 12.81
N PHE A 116 1.99 -2.21 11.84
CA PHE A 116 2.08 -3.64 11.60
C PHE A 116 3.51 -4.06 11.25
N ALA A 117 4.14 -3.37 10.28
CA ALA A 117 5.51 -3.67 9.85
C ALA A 117 6.51 -3.57 11.00
N ARG A 118 6.40 -2.55 11.83
CA ARG A 118 7.31 -2.33 12.96
C ARG A 118 7.24 -3.42 14.04
N ARG A 119 6.19 -4.21 14.07
CA ARG A 119 6.07 -5.37 14.98
C ARG A 119 6.68 -6.65 14.41
N GLN A 120 7.07 -6.65 13.15
CA GLN A 120 7.66 -7.81 12.51
C GLN A 120 9.15 -7.96 12.85
N ALA A 121 9.60 -9.20 12.97
CA ALA A 121 11.02 -9.47 13.21
C ALA A 121 11.88 -8.93 12.06
N GLY A 122 13.01 -8.34 12.40
CA GLY A 122 13.97 -7.80 11.43
C GLY A 122 13.64 -6.41 10.90
N VAL A 123 12.55 -5.77 11.36
CA VAL A 123 12.19 -4.40 11.00
C VAL A 123 12.63 -3.43 12.08
N GLU A 124 13.56 -2.57 11.76
CA GLU A 124 14.02 -1.47 12.62
C GLU A 124 13.39 -0.13 12.19
N ARG A 125 13.16 0.03 10.88
CA ARG A 125 12.56 1.24 10.31
C ARG A 125 11.72 0.92 9.07
N VAL A 126 10.71 1.73 8.87
CA VAL A 126 9.88 1.73 7.67
C VAL A 126 10.20 2.98 6.88
N CYS A 127 10.53 2.82 5.60
CA CYS A 127 10.99 3.88 4.72
C CYS A 127 10.01 4.12 3.57
N ALA A 128 9.96 5.35 3.11
CA ALA A 128 9.27 5.72 1.88
C ALA A 128 10.00 6.90 1.22
N ASP A 129 9.79 7.06 -0.07
CA ASP A 129 10.26 8.23 -0.80
C ASP A 129 9.21 8.74 -1.78
N THR A 130 9.36 9.99 -2.19
CA THR A 130 8.55 10.60 -3.24
C THR A 130 9.32 11.72 -3.92
N ALA A 131 8.89 12.07 -5.14
CA ALA A 131 9.43 13.22 -5.85
C ALA A 131 9.20 14.51 -5.02
N VAL A 132 10.19 15.41 -5.02
CA VAL A 132 10.10 16.69 -4.29
C VAL A 132 8.89 17.53 -4.71
N THR A 133 8.37 17.32 -5.93
CA THR A 133 7.21 18.00 -6.48
C THR A 133 5.87 17.38 -6.08
N ASN A 134 5.89 16.17 -5.52
CA ASN A 134 4.66 15.44 -5.18
C ASN A 134 4.20 15.76 -3.75
N ARG A 135 3.51 16.90 -3.61
CA ARG A 135 2.98 17.35 -2.32
C ARG A 135 1.97 16.41 -1.71
N ARG A 136 1.11 15.80 -2.54
CA ARG A 136 0.06 14.91 -2.01
C ARG A 136 0.64 13.68 -1.34
N VAL A 137 1.63 13.04 -1.95
CA VAL A 137 2.30 11.88 -1.32
C VAL A 137 2.99 12.30 -0.03
N ALA A 138 3.70 13.44 -0.03
CA ALA A 138 4.32 13.97 1.18
C ALA A 138 3.31 14.17 2.33
N GLU A 139 2.14 14.76 2.03
CA GLU A 139 1.06 14.95 2.99
C GLU A 139 0.56 13.62 3.57
N VAL A 140 0.40 12.60 2.73
CA VAL A 140 -0.03 11.27 3.16
C VAL A 140 1.02 10.62 4.07
N LEU A 141 2.29 10.67 3.68
CA LEU A 141 3.39 10.10 4.48
C LEU A 141 3.49 10.78 5.85
N GLU A 142 3.42 12.09 5.90
CA GLU A 142 3.43 12.85 7.15
C GLU A 142 2.16 12.58 7.98
N GLY A 143 1.00 12.52 7.35
CA GLY A 143 -0.27 12.17 7.99
C GLY A 143 -0.30 10.75 8.54
N ALA A 144 0.48 9.84 7.98
CA ALA A 144 0.66 8.48 8.46
C ALA A 144 1.68 8.37 9.62
N GLY A 145 2.31 9.47 10.02
CA GLY A 145 3.28 9.50 11.10
C GLY A 145 4.73 9.33 10.66
N MET A 146 5.01 9.40 9.37
CA MET A 146 6.38 9.36 8.86
C MET A 146 7.04 10.74 8.98
N ARG A 147 8.35 10.71 9.15
CA ARG A 147 9.17 11.90 9.32
C ARG A 147 10.14 12.03 8.15
N ARG A 148 10.26 13.23 7.61
CA ARG A 148 11.26 13.53 6.59
C ARG A 148 12.67 13.39 7.17
N THR A 149 13.53 12.64 6.47
CA THR A 149 14.92 12.38 6.88
C THR A 149 15.97 13.05 5.98
N GLY A 150 15.58 13.38 4.74
CA GLY A 150 16.51 14.03 3.81
C GLY A 150 15.93 14.20 2.42
N SER A 151 16.76 14.69 1.52
CA SER A 151 16.45 14.85 0.10
C SER A 151 17.77 14.80 -0.70
N ASP A 152 17.69 14.29 -1.93
CA ASP A 152 18.80 14.35 -2.90
C ASP A 152 18.58 15.42 -4.00
N GLY A 153 17.52 16.24 -3.86
CA GLY A 153 17.13 17.25 -4.83
C GLY A 153 16.05 16.79 -5.80
N GLU A 154 15.89 15.51 -6.00
CA GLU A 154 14.83 14.89 -6.84
C GLU A 154 13.82 14.15 -5.97
N LEU A 155 14.29 13.39 -4.99
CA LEU A 155 13.48 12.64 -4.03
C LEU A 155 13.57 13.23 -2.64
N VAL A 156 12.50 13.06 -1.89
CA VAL A 156 12.42 13.30 -0.44
C VAL A 156 12.25 11.98 0.26
N PHE A 157 13.02 11.74 1.31
CA PHE A 157 13.03 10.49 2.07
C PHE A 157 12.30 10.65 3.39
N TYR A 158 11.55 9.61 3.76
CA TYR A 158 10.76 9.53 4.98
C TYR A 158 11.03 8.24 5.73
N GLU A 159 10.93 8.29 7.04
CA GLU A 159 11.04 7.12 7.92
C GLU A 159 10.01 7.15 9.05
N ALA A 160 9.68 5.96 9.47
CA ALA A 160 8.93 5.70 10.70
C ALA A 160 9.45 4.46 11.44
#